data_c5aa03063d5f18459ff15c31b46d0228
#
_entry.id   c5aa03063d5f18459ff15c31b46d0228
#
_cell.length_a   1.000
_cell.length_b   1.000
_cell.length_c   1.000
_cell.angle_alpha   90.00
_cell.angle_beta   90.00
_cell.angle_gamma   90.00
#
_symmetry.space_group_name_H-M   'P 1'
#
loop_
_entity.id
_entity.type
_entity.pdbx_description
1 polymer ?
#
loop_
_entity_poly.entity_id
_entity_poly.type
_entity_poly.pdbx_seq_one_letter_code
_entity_poly.pdbx_strand_id
1 'polypeptide(L)'
;MNEKTARQIAEMKNQTIGVEVEMNSITRQKAAKVAAAYFGTGRYENTAGRNGYSTWSAWDAQGREWKFQKDVSIAGPDEQKCELVTPILTYGDIETLQELCRQLRHAGAKSDASRGCGVHIHIGAQGHTPQSLRNLANIMASHESLIAEALKLDRSRMSRYCRTVDPRFLEQRSEERRVGKEC
;
A
#
# COMPACT_ATOMS: atom_id res chain seq x y z
N MET A 1 17.43 20.88 -15.25
CA MET A 1 16.07 20.28 -15.28
C MET A 1 15.14 21.35 -15.85
N ASN A 2 14.31 21.05 -16.84
CA ASN A 2 13.40 22.05 -17.41
C ASN A 2 12.19 22.27 -16.49
N GLU A 3 11.48 23.40 -16.65
CA GLU A 3 10.34 23.81 -15.81
C GLU A 3 9.19 22.78 -15.84
N LYS A 4 8.90 22.18 -17.00
CA LYS A 4 7.88 21.13 -17.14
C LYS A 4 8.17 19.93 -16.27
N THR A 5 9.42 19.45 -16.29
CA THR A 5 9.85 18.31 -15.47
C THR A 5 9.81 18.63 -13.98
N ALA A 6 10.22 19.84 -13.59
CA ALA A 6 10.16 20.29 -12.20
C ALA A 6 8.70 20.31 -11.68
N ARG A 7 7.78 20.83 -12.49
CA ARG A 7 6.35 20.83 -12.18
C ARG A 7 5.78 19.41 -12.04
N GLN A 8 6.10 18.51 -12.97
CA GLN A 8 5.64 17.11 -12.90
C GLN A 8 6.13 16.40 -11.66
N ILE A 9 7.39 16.64 -11.24
CA ILE A 9 7.94 16.09 -10.00
C ILE A 9 7.21 16.65 -8.78
N ALA A 10 6.90 17.95 -8.76
CA ALA A 10 6.15 18.57 -7.68
C ALA A 10 4.73 17.99 -7.57
N GLU A 11 4.04 17.85 -8.68
CA GLU A 11 2.70 17.23 -8.75
C GLU A 11 2.72 15.77 -8.26
N MET A 12 3.72 14.98 -8.66
CA MET A 12 3.91 13.60 -8.18
C MET A 12 4.13 13.55 -6.66
N LYS A 13 4.96 14.45 -6.11
CA LYS A 13 5.23 14.50 -4.66
C LYS A 13 4.02 14.91 -3.83
N ASN A 14 3.07 15.62 -4.41
CA ASN A 14 1.82 16.02 -3.75
C ASN A 14 0.72 14.94 -3.86
N GLN A 15 0.96 13.88 -4.62
CA GLN A 15 0.00 12.78 -4.73
C GLN A 15 -0.15 12.06 -3.39
N THR A 16 -1.40 11.77 -3.01
CA THR A 16 -1.70 11.04 -1.79
C THR A 16 -1.55 9.54 -2.00
N ILE A 17 -1.03 8.86 -0.98
CA ILE A 17 -0.88 7.41 -0.96
C ILE A 17 -1.40 6.83 0.35
N GLY A 18 -1.84 5.58 0.32
CA GLY A 18 -2.09 4.74 1.48
C GLY A 18 -1.30 3.46 1.33
N VAL A 19 -0.76 2.94 2.42
CA VAL A 19 0.03 1.69 2.37
C VAL A 19 -0.46 0.75 3.45
N GLU A 20 -0.64 -0.52 3.07
CA GLU A 20 -0.90 -1.62 3.99
C GLU A 20 0.30 -2.57 3.93
N VAL A 21 0.80 -2.96 5.11
CA VAL A 21 1.91 -3.90 5.22
C VAL A 21 1.51 -5.05 6.11
N GLU A 22 1.34 -6.20 5.51
CA GLU A 22 1.01 -7.43 6.22
C GLU A 22 2.26 -8.04 6.86
N MET A 23 2.12 -8.50 8.10
CA MET A 23 3.20 -9.12 8.87
C MET A 23 2.64 -10.12 9.89
N ASN A 24 3.49 -11.04 10.34
CA ASN A 24 3.18 -11.90 11.46
C ASN A 24 4.33 -11.91 12.50
N SER A 25 4.24 -12.82 13.47
CA SER A 25 5.23 -12.95 14.56
C SER A 25 5.34 -11.75 15.48
N ILE A 26 4.38 -10.84 15.40
CA ILE A 26 4.23 -9.67 16.29
C ILE A 26 2.74 -9.49 16.62
N THR A 27 2.43 -9.14 17.87
CA THR A 27 1.05 -8.80 18.23
C THR A 27 0.73 -7.36 17.80
N ARG A 28 -0.52 -7.09 17.46
CA ARG A 28 -1.00 -5.75 17.10
C ARG A 28 -0.70 -4.70 18.18
N GLN A 29 -0.87 -5.08 19.46
CA GLN A 29 -0.52 -4.22 20.59
C GLN A 29 0.96 -3.88 20.62
N LYS A 30 1.85 -4.88 20.45
CA LYS A 30 3.30 -4.66 20.41
C LYS A 30 3.69 -3.77 19.24
N ALA A 31 3.10 -4.00 18.07
CA ALA A 31 3.34 -3.18 16.88
C ALA A 31 2.93 -1.72 17.09
N ALA A 32 1.74 -1.47 17.64
CA ALA A 32 1.27 -0.11 17.97
C ALA A 32 2.17 0.57 19.02
N LYS A 33 2.64 -0.17 20.02
CA LYS A 33 3.59 0.36 21.02
C LYS A 33 4.92 0.76 20.39
N VAL A 34 5.45 -0.05 19.47
CA VAL A 34 6.69 0.26 18.72
C VAL A 34 6.50 1.52 17.89
N ALA A 35 5.38 1.64 17.18
CA ALA A 35 5.07 2.83 16.39
C ALA A 35 4.95 4.09 17.26
N ALA A 36 4.23 4.04 18.38
CA ALA A 36 4.10 5.15 19.30
C ALA A 36 5.44 5.62 19.87
N ALA A 37 6.34 4.67 20.16
CA ALA A 37 7.70 4.97 20.61
C ALA A 37 8.52 5.61 19.48
N TYR A 38 8.45 5.09 18.26
CA TYR A 38 9.12 5.64 17.09
C TYR A 38 8.66 7.07 16.78
N PHE A 39 7.35 7.34 16.86
CA PHE A 39 6.80 8.70 16.65
C PHE A 39 7.09 9.66 17.81
N GLY A 40 7.63 9.17 18.91
CA GLY A 40 7.93 9.98 20.10
C GLY A 40 6.69 10.42 20.89
N THR A 41 5.50 9.95 20.53
CA THR A 41 4.23 10.32 21.19
C THR A 41 3.91 9.46 22.40
N GLY A 42 4.41 8.22 22.42
CA GLY A 42 4.04 7.21 23.41
C GLY A 42 2.55 6.82 23.40
N ARG A 43 1.75 7.39 22.48
CA ARG A 43 0.30 7.22 22.44
C ARG A 43 -0.07 6.02 21.57
N TYR A 44 -0.62 4.98 22.18
CA TYR A 44 -1.24 3.84 21.51
C TYR A 44 -2.43 3.34 22.32
N GLU A 45 -3.46 2.86 21.66
CA GLU A 45 -4.72 2.47 22.28
C GLU A 45 -5.32 1.25 21.58
N ASN A 46 -6.11 0.45 22.32
CA ASN A 46 -6.99 -0.55 21.71
C ASN A 46 -8.22 0.16 21.11
N THR A 47 -8.35 0.09 19.78
CA THR A 47 -9.47 0.70 19.06
C THR A 47 -10.41 -0.35 18.42
N ALA A 48 -10.30 -1.61 18.84
CA ALA A 48 -11.06 -2.75 18.31
C ALA A 48 -12.58 -2.55 18.31
N GLY A 49 -13.13 -1.84 19.30
CA GLY A 49 -14.56 -1.54 19.38
C GLY A 49 -15.11 -0.66 18.24
N ARG A 50 -14.24 -0.06 17.41
CA ARG A 50 -14.63 0.83 16.32
C ARG A 50 -14.84 0.11 14.99
N ASN A 51 -14.17 -1.01 14.74
CA ASN A 51 -14.17 -1.65 13.43
C ASN A 51 -14.21 -3.19 13.42
N GLY A 52 -14.21 -3.86 14.56
CA GLY A 52 -14.30 -5.33 14.65
C GLY A 52 -13.04 -6.12 14.26
N TYR A 53 -11.96 -5.46 13.83
CA TYR A 53 -10.71 -6.12 13.37
C TYR A 53 -9.66 -6.30 14.48
N SER A 54 -10.04 -6.27 15.73
CA SER A 54 -9.13 -6.36 16.89
C SER A 54 -7.96 -5.38 16.79
N THR A 55 -8.26 -4.14 16.40
CA THR A 55 -7.31 -3.09 16.03
C THR A 55 -6.67 -2.46 17.27
N TRP A 56 -5.37 -2.22 17.17
CA TRP A 56 -4.62 -1.29 17.99
C TRP A 56 -4.15 -0.13 17.12
N SER A 57 -4.19 1.08 17.65
CA SER A 57 -3.77 2.29 16.94
C SER A 57 -2.65 3.00 17.66
N ALA A 58 -1.78 3.64 16.90
CA ALA A 58 -0.78 4.60 17.38
C ALA A 58 -0.97 5.92 16.64
N TRP A 59 -0.55 7.02 17.25
CA TRP A 59 -0.65 8.34 16.67
C TRP A 59 0.74 8.96 16.49
N ASP A 60 0.96 9.55 15.33
CA ASP A 60 2.18 10.31 15.07
C ASP A 60 2.11 11.73 15.66
N ALA A 61 3.17 12.50 15.49
CA ALA A 61 3.26 13.87 16.02
C ALA A 61 2.27 14.84 15.36
N GLN A 62 1.76 14.52 14.17
CA GLN A 62 0.70 15.26 13.48
C GLN A 62 -0.71 14.85 13.91
N GLY A 63 -0.83 13.88 14.81
CA GLY A 63 -2.10 13.33 15.28
C GLY A 63 -2.77 12.39 14.29
N ARG A 64 -2.08 11.92 13.25
CA ARG A 64 -2.61 10.95 12.30
C ARG A 64 -2.60 9.56 12.91
N GLU A 65 -3.68 8.80 12.70
CA GLU A 65 -3.87 7.45 13.24
C GLU A 65 -3.23 6.40 12.34
N TRP A 66 -2.30 5.61 12.87
CA TRP A 66 -1.68 4.43 12.28
C TRP A 66 -2.29 3.19 12.91
N LYS A 67 -2.92 2.32 12.12
CA LYS A 67 -3.68 1.18 12.62
C LYS A 67 -2.89 -0.11 12.45
N PHE A 68 -3.02 -0.98 13.44
CA PHE A 68 -2.50 -2.34 13.45
C PHE A 68 -3.69 -3.27 13.64
N GLN A 69 -4.14 -3.90 12.57
CA GLN A 69 -5.38 -4.68 12.56
C GLN A 69 -5.14 -6.14 12.20
N LYS A 70 -6.14 -7.00 12.42
CA LYS A 70 -6.10 -8.39 12.03
C LYS A 70 -6.45 -8.50 10.55
N ASP A 71 -5.64 -9.22 9.79
CA ASP A 71 -6.00 -9.74 8.48
C ASP A 71 -6.01 -11.27 8.52
N VAL A 72 -7.09 -11.87 8.00
CA VAL A 72 -7.30 -13.32 8.01
C VAL A 72 -6.42 -14.07 7.01
N SER A 73 -5.95 -13.40 5.96
CA SER A 73 -5.09 -13.97 4.92
C SER A 73 -3.69 -14.32 5.43
N ILE A 74 -3.24 -13.65 6.48
CA ILE A 74 -1.92 -13.83 7.07
C ILE A 74 -1.86 -15.20 7.78
N ALA A 75 -0.80 -15.95 7.55
CA ALA A 75 -0.57 -17.24 8.20
C ALA A 75 -0.12 -17.07 9.66
N GLY A 76 -0.50 -18.03 10.50
CA GLY A 76 -0.08 -18.10 11.90
C GLY A 76 -1.21 -17.90 12.90
N PRO A 77 -0.89 -17.84 14.21
CA PRO A 77 -1.87 -17.62 15.27
C PRO A 77 -2.53 -16.23 15.13
N ASP A 78 -3.82 -16.17 15.43
CA ASP A 78 -4.63 -14.97 15.25
C ASP A 78 -4.12 -13.73 15.99
N GLU A 79 -3.52 -13.92 17.16
CA GLU A 79 -2.93 -12.84 17.94
C GLU A 79 -1.66 -12.26 17.31
N GLN A 80 -1.00 -13.02 16.42
CA GLN A 80 0.23 -12.63 15.73
C GLN A 80 0.00 -12.21 14.27
N LYS A 81 -1.25 -12.22 13.78
CA LYS A 81 -1.61 -11.65 12.48
C LYS A 81 -1.75 -10.15 12.64
N CYS A 82 -0.96 -9.40 11.91
CA CYS A 82 -0.89 -7.96 12.05
C CYS A 82 -0.72 -7.31 10.68
N GLU A 83 -1.62 -6.41 10.33
CA GLU A 83 -1.53 -5.55 9.18
C GLU A 83 -1.36 -4.11 9.66
N LEU A 84 -0.29 -3.46 9.23
CA LEU A 84 -0.14 -2.02 9.38
C LEU A 84 -0.95 -1.34 8.29
N VAL A 85 -1.91 -0.48 8.68
CA VAL A 85 -2.65 0.40 7.76
C VAL A 85 -2.26 1.85 8.07
N THR A 86 -1.67 2.52 7.09
CA THR A 86 -1.23 3.91 7.26
C THR A 86 -2.40 4.90 7.18
N PRO A 87 -2.28 6.08 7.77
CA PRO A 87 -3.11 7.22 7.35
C PRO A 87 -2.83 7.60 5.90
N ILE A 88 -3.53 8.62 5.40
CA ILE A 88 -3.18 9.22 4.11
C ILE A 88 -1.79 9.85 4.23
N LEU A 89 -0.88 9.43 3.37
CA LEU A 89 0.51 9.85 3.29
C LEU A 89 0.78 10.62 1.99
N THR A 90 1.93 11.28 1.96
CA THR A 90 2.52 11.90 0.78
C THR A 90 3.94 11.38 0.56
N TYR A 91 4.60 11.83 -0.50
CA TYR A 91 6.00 11.47 -0.78
C TYR A 91 6.93 11.78 0.42
N GLY A 92 6.67 12.87 1.15
CA GLY A 92 7.47 13.25 2.32
C GLY A 92 7.41 12.26 3.49
N ASP A 93 6.39 11.40 3.54
CA ASP A 93 6.19 10.43 4.60
C ASP A 93 6.84 9.07 4.32
N ILE A 94 7.37 8.84 3.10
CA ILE A 94 7.90 7.53 2.69
C ILE A 94 9.04 7.07 3.59
N GLU A 95 9.94 7.98 3.94
CA GLU A 95 11.08 7.65 4.83
C GLU A 95 10.60 7.27 6.23
N THR A 96 9.61 7.98 6.76
CA THR A 96 8.95 7.66 8.04
C THR A 96 8.35 6.26 8.03
N LEU A 97 7.63 5.91 6.96
CA LEU A 97 7.06 4.56 6.79
C LEU A 97 8.15 3.49 6.71
N GLN A 98 9.20 3.73 5.93
CA GLN A 98 10.30 2.78 5.79
C GLN A 98 11.02 2.53 7.10
N GLU A 99 11.27 3.59 7.88
CA GLU A 99 11.91 3.45 9.19
C GLU A 99 11.00 2.75 10.19
N LEU A 100 9.71 3.06 10.22
CA LEU A 100 8.75 2.31 11.03
C LEU A 100 8.78 0.80 10.70
N CYS A 101 8.81 0.44 9.42
CA CYS A 101 8.93 -0.96 9.00
C CYS A 101 10.23 -1.62 9.51
N ARG A 102 11.36 -0.90 9.53
CA ARG A 102 12.61 -1.39 10.12
C ARG A 102 12.47 -1.62 11.62
N GLN A 103 11.86 -0.68 12.35
CA GLN A 103 11.61 -0.81 13.79
C GLN A 103 10.71 -2.01 14.12
N LEU A 104 9.64 -2.21 13.35
CA LEU A 104 8.75 -3.37 13.49
C LEU A 104 9.51 -4.68 13.24
N ARG A 105 10.35 -4.72 12.20
CA ARG A 105 11.21 -5.88 11.91
C ARG A 105 12.17 -6.17 13.06
N HIS A 106 12.83 -5.17 13.62
CA HIS A 106 13.70 -5.33 14.78
C HIS A 106 12.93 -5.80 16.01
N ALA A 107 11.67 -5.43 16.15
CA ALA A 107 10.79 -5.92 17.21
C ALA A 107 10.29 -7.36 17.01
N GLY A 108 10.64 -8.00 15.88
CA GLY A 108 10.35 -9.40 15.59
C GLY A 108 9.29 -9.64 14.52
N ALA A 109 8.72 -8.59 13.92
CA ALA A 109 7.78 -8.74 12.80
C ALA A 109 8.46 -9.41 11.60
N LYS A 110 7.72 -10.28 10.92
CA LYS A 110 8.14 -10.97 9.70
C LYS A 110 7.08 -10.77 8.62
N SER A 111 7.52 -10.43 7.42
CA SER A 111 6.65 -10.22 6.25
C SER A 111 7.30 -10.87 5.05
N ASP A 112 6.72 -11.98 4.59
CA ASP A 112 7.15 -12.69 3.38
C ASP A 112 5.99 -13.46 2.75
N ALA A 113 6.12 -13.83 1.49
CA ALA A 113 5.09 -14.54 0.73
C ALA A 113 4.69 -15.90 1.33
N SER A 114 5.65 -16.64 1.92
CA SER A 114 5.39 -17.94 2.55
C SER A 114 4.48 -17.84 3.78
N ARG A 115 4.37 -16.64 4.35
CA ARG A 115 3.51 -16.33 5.49
C ARG A 115 2.18 -15.73 5.08
N GLY A 116 1.86 -15.71 3.79
CA GLY A 116 0.67 -15.06 3.25
C GLY A 116 0.74 -13.53 3.26
N CYS A 117 1.90 -12.94 3.56
CA CYS A 117 2.04 -11.50 3.69
C CYS A 117 2.28 -10.81 2.34
N GLY A 118 1.74 -9.61 2.19
CA GLY A 118 1.92 -8.73 1.05
C GLY A 118 2.06 -7.26 1.46
N VAL A 119 2.25 -6.42 0.47
CA VAL A 119 2.20 -4.96 0.61
C VAL A 119 1.19 -4.44 -0.41
N HIS A 120 0.23 -3.65 0.05
CA HIS A 120 -0.74 -2.96 -0.79
C HIS A 120 -0.41 -1.47 -0.82
N ILE A 121 -0.38 -0.89 -2.01
CA ILE A 121 -0.13 0.53 -2.20
C ILE A 121 -1.33 1.13 -2.93
N HIS A 122 -2.03 2.01 -2.26
CA HIS A 122 -3.15 2.77 -2.79
C HIS A 122 -2.66 4.13 -3.26
N ILE A 123 -3.04 4.52 -4.46
CA ILE A 123 -2.71 5.83 -5.01
C ILE A 123 -3.99 6.64 -5.09
N GLY A 124 -3.96 7.88 -4.58
CA GLY A 124 -5.11 8.77 -4.63
C GLY A 124 -5.51 9.07 -6.08
N ALA A 125 -6.78 8.90 -6.39
CA ALA A 125 -7.31 9.12 -7.75
C ALA A 125 -7.69 10.59 -8.02
N GLN A 126 -7.51 11.48 -7.06
CA GLN A 126 -7.85 12.89 -7.21
C GLN A 126 -7.04 13.53 -8.35
N GLY A 127 -7.72 14.28 -9.22
CA GLY A 127 -7.10 14.92 -10.37
C GLY A 127 -6.92 14.03 -11.61
N HIS A 128 -7.23 12.73 -11.51
CA HIS A 128 -7.21 11.86 -12.68
C HIS A 128 -8.45 12.07 -13.57
N THR A 129 -8.21 12.13 -14.87
CA THR A 129 -9.24 12.12 -15.91
C THR A 129 -9.41 10.70 -16.46
N PRO A 130 -10.53 10.38 -17.16
CA PRO A 130 -10.65 9.10 -17.85
C PRO A 130 -9.48 8.80 -18.80
N GLN A 131 -8.93 9.84 -19.44
CA GLN A 131 -7.76 9.70 -20.31
C GLN A 131 -6.49 9.35 -19.53
N SER A 132 -6.23 10.01 -18.38
CA SER A 132 -5.04 9.71 -17.57
C SER A 132 -5.12 8.33 -16.94
N LEU A 133 -6.31 7.87 -16.51
CA LEU A 133 -6.52 6.50 -16.01
C LEU A 133 -6.29 5.45 -17.11
N ARG A 134 -6.74 5.74 -18.33
CA ARG A 134 -6.47 4.88 -19.49
C ARG A 134 -4.97 4.77 -19.78
N ASN A 135 -4.27 5.91 -19.75
CA ASN A 135 -2.82 5.94 -19.96
C ASN A 135 -2.11 5.15 -18.88
N LEU A 136 -2.51 5.30 -17.61
CA LEU A 136 -1.96 4.54 -16.49
C LEU A 136 -2.15 3.03 -16.70
N ALA A 137 -3.37 2.58 -17.05
CA ALA A 137 -3.63 1.17 -17.30
C ALA A 137 -2.76 0.61 -18.45
N ASN A 138 -2.56 1.37 -19.53
CA ASN A 138 -1.70 0.96 -20.63
C ASN A 138 -0.23 0.89 -20.23
N ILE A 139 0.26 1.88 -19.47
CA ILE A 139 1.64 1.90 -18.96
C ILE A 139 1.87 0.71 -18.04
N MET A 140 0.96 0.48 -17.10
CA MET A 140 1.06 -0.67 -16.19
C MET A 140 1.08 -1.98 -16.97
N ALA A 141 0.13 -2.22 -17.85
CA ALA A 141 0.05 -3.46 -18.63
C ALA A 141 1.31 -3.71 -19.48
N SER A 142 1.93 -2.66 -20.02
CA SER A 142 3.15 -2.79 -20.83
C SER A 142 4.42 -3.02 -20.01
N HIS A 143 4.39 -2.77 -18.69
CA HIS A 143 5.56 -2.85 -17.82
C HIS A 143 5.41 -3.88 -16.68
N GLU A 144 4.28 -4.55 -16.55
CA GLU A 144 3.98 -5.45 -15.42
C GLU A 144 5.03 -6.53 -15.22
N SER A 145 5.50 -7.16 -16.29
CA SER A 145 6.53 -8.20 -16.20
C SER A 145 7.85 -7.65 -15.65
N LEU A 146 8.24 -6.47 -16.12
CA LEU A 146 9.45 -5.79 -15.66
C LEU A 146 9.33 -5.36 -14.18
N ILE A 147 8.17 -4.84 -13.80
CA ILE A 147 7.87 -4.46 -12.41
C ILE A 147 7.89 -5.69 -11.49
N ALA A 148 7.26 -6.79 -11.92
CA ALA A 148 7.23 -8.05 -11.17
C ALA A 148 8.64 -8.61 -10.94
N GLU A 149 9.49 -8.56 -11.97
CA GLU A 149 10.89 -8.98 -11.87
C GLU A 149 11.71 -8.07 -10.96
N ALA A 150 11.60 -6.76 -11.13
CA ALA A 150 12.32 -5.77 -10.33
C ALA A 150 11.97 -5.84 -8.84
N LEU A 151 10.70 -6.07 -8.53
CA LEU A 151 10.19 -6.23 -7.16
C LEU A 151 10.35 -7.65 -6.62
N LYS A 152 10.83 -8.60 -7.45
CA LYS A 152 11.00 -10.03 -7.10
C LYS A 152 9.70 -10.63 -6.57
N LEU A 153 8.57 -10.36 -7.23
CA LEU A 153 7.27 -10.86 -6.81
C LEU A 153 7.24 -12.39 -6.85
N ASP A 154 6.70 -12.98 -5.78
CA ASP A 154 6.52 -14.42 -5.70
C ASP A 154 5.48 -14.92 -6.72
N ARG A 155 5.83 -15.97 -7.47
CA ARG A 155 4.96 -16.51 -8.54
C ARG A 155 3.62 -17.03 -8.02
N SER A 156 3.59 -17.58 -6.79
CA SER A 156 2.36 -18.07 -6.18
C SER A 156 1.39 -16.92 -5.85
N ARG A 157 1.93 -15.76 -5.52
CA ARG A 157 1.12 -14.56 -5.30
C ARG A 157 0.62 -13.96 -6.60
N MET A 158 1.43 -13.97 -7.66
CA MET A 158 1.01 -13.49 -8.98
C MET A 158 -0.18 -14.26 -9.55
N SER A 159 -0.33 -15.53 -9.22
CA SER A 159 -1.48 -16.34 -9.67
C SER A 159 -2.79 -16.02 -8.93
N ARG A 160 -2.73 -15.44 -7.73
CA ARG A 160 -3.90 -15.20 -6.86
C ARG A 160 -4.19 -13.74 -6.60
N TYR A 161 -3.19 -12.99 -6.12
CA TYR A 161 -3.36 -11.65 -5.54
C TYR A 161 -2.84 -10.53 -6.44
N CYS A 162 -1.75 -10.78 -7.18
CA CYS A 162 -1.06 -9.79 -8.01
C CYS A 162 -1.21 -10.15 -9.50
N ARG A 163 -2.42 -10.44 -9.96
CA ARG A 163 -2.65 -10.78 -11.37
C ARG A 163 -2.35 -9.58 -12.26
N THR A 164 -1.77 -9.88 -13.41
CA THR A 164 -1.57 -8.89 -14.47
C THR A 164 -2.89 -8.40 -15.04
N VAL A 165 -2.88 -7.25 -15.71
CA VAL A 165 -4.05 -6.73 -16.42
C VAL A 165 -4.47 -7.74 -17.50
N ASP A 166 -5.76 -8.11 -17.54
CA ASP A 166 -6.29 -8.99 -18.57
C ASP A 166 -6.18 -8.28 -19.94
N PRO A 167 -5.49 -8.88 -20.94
CA PRO A 167 -5.36 -8.28 -22.27
C PRO A 167 -6.71 -7.92 -22.91
N ARG A 168 -7.77 -8.70 -22.65
CA ARG A 168 -9.13 -8.43 -23.14
C ARG A 168 -9.68 -7.09 -22.64
N PHE A 169 -9.29 -6.66 -21.45
CA PHE A 169 -9.65 -5.34 -20.94
C PHE A 169 -9.05 -4.19 -21.75
N LEU A 170 -7.88 -4.41 -22.35
CA LEU A 170 -7.23 -3.43 -23.24
C LEU A 170 -7.85 -3.46 -24.65
N GLU A 171 -8.27 -4.63 -25.14
CA GLU A 171 -8.88 -4.82 -26.45
C GLU A 171 -10.27 -4.16 -26.53
N GLN A 172 -11.14 -4.39 -25.56
CA GLN A 172 -12.46 -3.75 -25.49
C GLN A 172 -12.39 -2.22 -25.57
N ARG A 173 -11.33 -1.64 -25.00
CA ARG A 173 -11.08 -0.20 -25.07
C ARG A 173 -10.61 0.31 -26.43
N SER A 174 -10.04 -0.56 -27.27
CA SER A 174 -9.66 -0.21 -28.65
C SER A 174 -10.84 -0.19 -29.60
N GLU A 175 -11.86 -1.00 -29.32
CA GLU A 175 -13.10 -1.04 -30.11
C GLU A 175 -13.98 0.19 -29.87
N GLU A 176 -14.15 0.63 -28.62
CA GLU A 176 -14.85 1.88 -28.30
C GLU A 176 -14.22 3.11 -28.99
N ARG A 177 -12.92 3.06 -29.28
CA ARG A 177 -12.20 4.11 -30.00
C ARG A 177 -12.51 4.12 -31.50
N ARG A 178 -12.91 2.99 -32.08
CA ARG A 178 -13.32 2.87 -33.49
C ARG A 178 -14.75 3.37 -33.67
N VAL A 179 -15.65 3.00 -32.79
CA VAL A 179 -17.06 3.41 -32.82
C VAL A 179 -17.21 4.93 -32.62
N GLY A 180 -16.40 5.56 -31.77
CA GLY A 180 -16.45 7.02 -31.54
C GLY A 180 -15.83 7.89 -32.64
N LYS A 181 -15.27 7.30 -33.71
CA LYS A 181 -14.75 8.02 -34.89
C LYS A 181 -15.69 7.99 -36.09
N GLU A 182 -16.78 7.24 -36.02
CA GLU A 182 -17.76 7.09 -37.09
C GLU A 182 -19.06 7.90 -36.83
N CYS A 183 -19.04 8.82 -35.86
CA CYS A 183 -20.14 9.79 -35.60
C CYS A 183 -19.70 11.18 -35.94
#